data_19272f37455faf000e3a3b95a2127929
#
_entry.id   19272f37455faf000e3a3b95a2127929
#
_cell.length_a   1.000
_cell.length_b   1.000
_cell.length_c   1.000
_cell.angle_alpha   90.00
_cell.angle_beta   90.00
_cell.angle_gamma   90.00
#
_symmetry.space_group_name_H-M   'P 1'
#
loop_
_entity.id
_entity.type
_entity.pdbx_description
1 polymer ?
#
loop_
_entity_poly.entity_id
_entity_poly.type
_entity_poly.pdbx_seq_one_letter_code
_entity_poly.pdbx_strand_id
1 'polypeptide(L)'
;TFCVGKWHLAPMEDCSAAGPFSQWPLGRGFDRFYGFLEGETDQFNPSLTEDNHHIDPPAKPDDGYHLSEDLVDNFLAMVGDLKGVRPDRPFFAYVPFGATHAPHQAPQEYLEKYRGKFDEGWDIVRDQWHRNQLKLRIIPEGTKLAPRNPGVDAWDDLPDAQKKLAARLQEAFAAFLDHTDDQIGRIINGLRDIGQLDNTIVILLSDNGASQEGGPFGVMHEMKFFNGILEKPGEAVERIDDIGGPHSHTNYPWGWAQAGNTPFKWYKQNTHEGGVHVPLIIHWPEGIEESQNGQLRNQFANVSDIAPTIYELLGITPPKIYKGIEQLPVTGHSFAHLLNNSEAESNNKVQYFEMAGSRAIIAEGWKAVTRHIQGTDYDEEPWELYDLSSDWSECNDLADSNQSKLKELQQLWWDEAHKHGVMPLDDRMIELFGSRFREQSPHLPDKKYVYRPPMSPIPAQAAASIGGRSFDITGKVSFKSGERGVLFAYGTENSGISFFVLNDRLMIDYNAFDDHSIIESEATIPNGEVELKAEFRRLGKNGTIELFINQEPNGTIEVPLYMRMISSVGASIGFDHGSPVSELYKDSFPYSGKLEELEIQLVARDPRDLKEVQQRAENAKQ
;
A
#
# COMPACT_ATOMS: atom_id res chain seq x y z
N THR A 1 -1.08 -12.09 22.32
CA THR A 1 -0.65 -11.87 20.93
C THR A 1 -1.21 -10.55 20.43
N PHE A 2 -0.38 -9.73 19.76
CA PHE A 2 -0.71 -8.38 19.32
C PHE A 2 -0.40 -8.24 17.83
N CYS A 3 -1.32 -7.63 17.07
CA CYS A 3 -1.06 -7.13 15.72
C CYS A 3 -1.23 -5.62 15.76
N VAL A 4 -0.20 -4.86 15.37
CA VAL A 4 -0.23 -3.39 15.45
C VAL A 4 0.30 -2.81 14.15
N GLY A 5 -0.58 -2.32 13.28
CA GLY A 5 -0.24 -1.77 11.98
C GLY A 5 -1.09 -2.31 10.83
N LYS A 6 -0.49 -2.44 9.63
CA LYS A 6 -1.12 -2.89 8.39
C LYS A 6 -1.51 -4.37 8.46
N TRP A 7 -2.76 -4.70 8.11
CA TRP A 7 -3.21 -6.09 8.00
C TRP A 7 -3.16 -6.63 6.56
N HIS A 8 -3.92 -6.07 5.65
CA HIS A 8 -3.99 -6.39 4.21
C HIS A 8 -4.19 -7.89 3.87
N LEU A 9 -4.77 -8.66 4.77
CA LEU A 9 -5.01 -10.12 4.64
C LEU A 9 -6.49 -10.51 4.72
N ALA A 10 -7.39 -9.54 4.85
CA ALA A 10 -8.82 -9.74 4.75
C ALA A 10 -9.31 -9.48 3.32
N PRO A 11 -10.34 -10.21 2.82
CA PRO A 11 -11.03 -9.81 1.60
C PRO A 11 -11.53 -8.37 1.72
N MET A 12 -11.39 -7.59 0.66
CA MET A 12 -11.71 -6.15 0.69
C MET A 12 -13.17 -5.88 1.07
N GLU A 13 -14.08 -6.72 0.58
CA GLU A 13 -15.52 -6.66 0.89
C GLU A 13 -15.85 -6.93 2.37
N ASP A 14 -14.96 -7.61 3.08
CA ASP A 14 -15.12 -7.94 4.50
C ASP A 14 -14.53 -6.87 5.42
N CYS A 15 -13.83 -5.86 4.91
CA CYS A 15 -13.17 -4.82 5.72
C CYS A 15 -14.14 -3.77 6.29
N SER A 16 -15.43 -3.95 6.21
CA SER A 16 -16.43 -3.03 6.76
C SER A 16 -16.83 -3.36 8.19
N ALA A 17 -17.46 -2.41 8.90
CA ALA A 17 -18.02 -2.61 10.24
C ALA A 17 -19.07 -3.75 10.33
N ALA A 18 -19.57 -4.23 9.18
CA ALA A 18 -20.47 -5.36 9.10
C ALA A 18 -19.76 -6.74 9.11
N GLY A 19 -18.45 -6.76 8.90
CA GLY A 19 -17.67 -8.00 8.76
C GLY A 19 -18.05 -8.78 7.49
N PRO A 20 -17.82 -10.11 7.48
CA PRO A 20 -17.45 -11.00 8.60
C PRO A 20 -16.01 -10.80 9.12
N PHE A 21 -15.82 -10.93 10.40
CA PHE A 21 -14.53 -10.66 11.07
C PHE A 21 -13.56 -11.86 11.09
N SER A 22 -13.92 -12.98 10.44
CA SER A 22 -13.14 -14.23 10.49
C SER A 22 -11.74 -14.11 9.88
N GLN A 23 -11.54 -13.16 8.97
CA GLN A 23 -10.27 -12.88 8.31
C GLN A 23 -9.52 -11.68 8.91
N TRP A 24 -10.14 -10.96 9.85
CA TRP A 24 -9.51 -9.88 10.59
C TRP A 24 -8.49 -10.41 11.60
N PRO A 25 -7.58 -9.58 12.13
CA PRO A 25 -6.52 -10.05 13.03
C PRO A 25 -7.02 -10.91 14.21
N LEU A 26 -8.08 -10.49 14.89
CA LEU A 26 -8.65 -11.26 16.01
C LEU A 26 -9.21 -12.62 15.56
N GLY A 27 -9.87 -12.66 14.39
CA GLY A 27 -10.36 -13.90 13.78
C GLY A 27 -9.23 -14.84 13.39
N ARG A 28 -8.04 -14.32 13.14
CA ARG A 28 -6.81 -15.07 12.79
C ARG A 28 -5.94 -15.44 13.99
N GLY A 29 -6.32 -15.04 15.19
CA GLY A 29 -5.71 -15.55 16.43
C GLY A 29 -4.92 -14.53 17.24
N PHE A 30 -4.92 -13.26 16.85
CA PHE A 30 -4.42 -12.19 17.70
C PHE A 30 -5.43 -11.88 18.81
N ASP A 31 -4.93 -11.56 20.00
CA ASP A 31 -5.79 -11.16 21.14
C ASP A 31 -6.20 -9.69 21.02
N ARG A 32 -5.34 -8.85 20.43
CA ARG A 32 -5.57 -7.42 20.21
C ARG A 32 -5.08 -7.01 18.82
N PHE A 33 -5.74 -6.00 18.28
CA PHE A 33 -5.37 -5.34 17.03
C PHE A 33 -5.48 -3.83 17.18
N TYR A 34 -4.53 -3.10 16.61
CA TYR A 34 -4.60 -1.66 16.40
C TYR A 34 -3.90 -1.32 15.08
N GLY A 35 -4.58 -0.65 14.16
CA GLY A 35 -3.99 -0.33 12.85
C GLY A 35 -5.04 -0.17 11.76
N PHE A 36 -4.73 -0.62 10.56
CA PHE A 36 -5.62 -0.52 9.40
C PHE A 36 -5.69 -1.83 8.62
N LEU A 37 -6.82 -2.06 7.97
CA LEU A 37 -7.11 -3.35 7.30
C LEU A 37 -6.68 -3.35 5.84
N GLU A 38 -6.55 -2.20 5.23
CA GLU A 38 -6.29 -1.94 3.83
C GLU A 38 -4.81 -2.13 3.45
N GLY A 39 -4.51 -2.02 2.15
CA GLY A 39 -3.14 -2.12 1.62
C GLY A 39 -2.29 -0.88 1.88
N GLU A 40 -2.92 0.25 2.08
CA GLU A 40 -2.31 1.56 2.35
C GLU A 40 -3.30 2.45 3.10
N THR A 41 -2.81 3.48 3.74
CA THR A 41 -3.62 4.53 4.38
C THR A 41 -2.81 5.81 4.50
N ASP A 42 -3.49 6.96 4.60
CA ASP A 42 -2.86 8.24 4.90
C ASP A 42 -2.19 8.19 6.28
N GLN A 43 -0.98 8.76 6.41
CA GLN A 43 -0.22 8.72 7.65
C GLN A 43 -0.67 9.77 8.67
N PHE A 44 -1.36 10.82 8.20
CA PHE A 44 -1.89 11.89 9.04
C PHE A 44 -3.40 11.75 9.31
N ASN A 45 -4.13 11.11 8.38
CA ASN A 45 -5.58 10.87 8.49
C ASN A 45 -5.91 9.40 8.15
N PRO A 46 -5.38 8.41 8.91
CA PRO A 46 -5.54 7.00 8.58
C PRO A 46 -6.97 6.50 8.83
N SER A 47 -7.37 5.46 8.08
CA SER A 47 -8.53 4.64 8.40
C SER A 47 -8.17 3.65 9.50
N LEU A 48 -8.45 3.97 10.76
CA LEU A 48 -8.05 3.14 11.91
C LEU A 48 -9.10 2.12 12.32
N THR A 49 -8.59 1.02 12.83
CA THR A 49 -9.38 -0.07 13.43
C THR A 49 -8.72 -0.51 14.75
N GLU A 50 -9.48 -0.51 15.83
CA GLU A 50 -9.10 -1.15 17.09
C GLU A 50 -9.93 -2.42 17.28
N ASP A 51 -9.24 -3.55 17.43
CA ASP A 51 -9.84 -4.88 17.51
C ASP A 51 -10.75 -5.15 16.29
N ASN A 52 -12.06 -5.04 16.42
CA ASN A 52 -13.04 -5.19 15.34
C ASN A 52 -13.89 -3.92 15.14
N HIS A 53 -13.41 -2.76 15.53
CA HIS A 53 -14.15 -1.51 15.45
C HIS A 53 -13.33 -0.44 14.72
N HIS A 54 -13.93 0.19 13.71
CA HIS A 54 -13.34 1.39 13.12
C HIS A 54 -13.38 2.52 14.14
N ILE A 55 -12.27 3.26 14.24
CA ILE A 55 -12.09 4.37 15.16
C ILE A 55 -11.50 5.58 14.44
N ASP A 56 -11.69 6.75 14.99
CA ASP A 56 -10.99 7.96 14.52
C ASP A 56 -9.58 8.04 15.12
N PRO A 57 -8.62 8.72 14.44
CA PRO A 57 -7.33 9.02 15.01
C PRO A 57 -7.46 9.78 16.34
N PRO A 58 -6.60 9.52 17.34
CA PRO A 58 -6.70 10.14 18.67
C PRO A 58 -6.36 11.64 18.67
N ALA A 59 -5.73 12.16 17.62
CA ALA A 59 -5.38 13.57 17.45
C ALA A 59 -5.44 13.96 15.96
N LYS A 60 -5.38 15.25 15.65
CA LYS A 60 -5.34 15.77 14.28
C LYS A 60 -3.89 15.97 13.81
N PRO A 61 -3.65 16.08 12.50
CA PRO A 61 -2.33 16.44 11.96
C PRO A 61 -1.76 17.73 12.56
N ASP A 62 -2.59 18.77 12.71
CA ASP A 62 -2.20 20.05 13.31
C ASP A 62 -1.79 19.94 14.79
N ASP A 63 -2.25 18.91 15.49
CA ASP A 63 -1.86 18.59 16.87
C ASP A 63 -0.62 17.67 16.93
N GLY A 64 0.02 17.41 15.79
CA GLY A 64 1.23 16.61 15.68
C GLY A 64 1.00 15.10 15.51
N TYR A 65 -0.20 14.67 15.09
CA TYR A 65 -0.49 13.26 14.86
C TYR A 65 0.30 12.70 13.67
N HIS A 66 0.85 11.49 13.86
CA HIS A 66 1.40 10.67 12.78
C HIS A 66 1.20 9.18 13.10
N LEU A 67 0.70 8.41 12.12
CA LEU A 67 0.33 6.99 12.30
C LEU A 67 1.47 6.13 12.87
N SER A 68 2.71 6.28 12.38
CA SER A 68 3.83 5.45 12.85
C SER A 68 4.11 5.65 14.35
N GLU A 69 3.93 6.86 14.87
CA GLU A 69 4.07 7.15 16.30
C GLU A 69 2.96 6.51 17.13
N ASP A 70 1.73 6.68 16.67
CA ASP A 70 0.52 6.14 17.29
C ASP A 70 0.55 4.60 17.36
N LEU A 71 1.02 3.93 16.30
CA LEU A 71 1.22 2.48 16.30
C LEU A 71 2.21 2.05 17.40
N VAL A 72 3.32 2.76 17.56
CA VAL A 72 4.32 2.43 18.58
C VAL A 72 3.79 2.71 19.99
N ASP A 73 3.06 3.78 20.20
CA ASP A 73 2.43 4.10 21.49
C ASP A 73 1.46 2.97 21.90
N ASN A 74 0.61 2.52 20.98
CA ASN A 74 -0.32 1.42 21.24
C ASN A 74 0.39 0.08 21.46
N PHE A 75 1.45 -0.22 20.69
CA PHE A 75 2.27 -1.42 20.93
C PHE A 75 2.88 -1.41 22.33
N LEU A 76 3.51 -0.31 22.73
CA LEU A 76 4.15 -0.19 24.05
C LEU A 76 3.12 -0.25 25.17
N ALA A 77 1.96 0.35 25.01
CA ALA A 77 0.86 0.26 25.96
C ALA A 77 0.38 -1.19 26.12
N MET A 78 0.13 -1.92 25.02
CA MET A 78 -0.32 -3.32 25.06
C MET A 78 0.70 -4.25 25.76
N VAL A 79 2.00 -4.06 25.49
CA VAL A 79 3.06 -4.83 26.16
C VAL A 79 3.18 -4.42 27.62
N GLY A 80 3.11 -3.12 27.92
CA GLY A 80 3.12 -2.59 29.28
C GLY A 80 1.97 -3.12 30.14
N ASP A 81 0.75 -3.13 29.63
CA ASP A 81 -0.43 -3.69 30.29
C ASP A 81 -0.26 -5.18 30.59
N LEU A 82 0.21 -5.94 29.58
CA LEU A 82 0.45 -7.37 29.77
C LEU A 82 1.49 -7.61 30.86
N LYS A 83 2.64 -6.94 30.79
CA LYS A 83 3.75 -7.15 31.71
C LYS A 83 3.49 -6.58 33.11
N GLY A 84 2.70 -5.50 33.21
CA GLY A 84 2.26 -4.94 34.50
C GLY A 84 1.37 -5.87 35.29
N VAL A 85 0.50 -6.63 34.61
CA VAL A 85 -0.47 -7.55 35.27
C VAL A 85 0.03 -8.99 35.31
N ARG A 86 0.76 -9.43 34.29
CA ARG A 86 1.26 -10.80 34.12
C ARG A 86 2.71 -10.81 33.65
N PRO A 87 3.69 -10.47 34.50
CA PRO A 87 5.09 -10.27 34.13
C PRO A 87 5.72 -11.52 33.49
N ASP A 88 5.34 -12.72 33.91
CA ASP A 88 5.91 -13.97 33.40
C ASP A 88 5.26 -14.46 32.09
N ARG A 89 4.16 -13.82 31.64
CA ARG A 89 3.49 -14.26 30.41
C ARG A 89 4.27 -13.79 29.17
N PRO A 90 4.67 -14.70 28.27
CA PRO A 90 5.32 -14.31 27.02
C PRO A 90 4.33 -13.57 26.10
N PHE A 91 4.86 -12.79 25.16
CA PHE A 91 4.07 -12.17 24.11
C PHE A 91 4.62 -12.52 22.72
N PHE A 92 3.75 -12.45 21.73
CA PHE A 92 4.09 -12.39 20.31
C PHE A 92 3.46 -11.12 19.76
N ALA A 93 4.25 -10.31 19.05
CA ALA A 93 3.78 -9.11 18.41
C ALA A 93 4.19 -9.10 16.92
N TYR A 94 3.24 -8.77 16.07
CA TYR A 94 3.45 -8.46 14.66
C TYR A 94 3.19 -6.97 14.49
N VAL A 95 4.23 -6.22 14.14
CA VAL A 95 4.19 -4.75 14.05
C VAL A 95 4.49 -4.33 12.61
N PRO A 96 3.55 -4.52 11.68
CA PRO A 96 3.71 -4.14 10.27
C PRO A 96 3.38 -2.66 10.08
N PHE A 97 4.40 -1.82 9.99
CA PHE A 97 4.21 -0.40 9.68
C PHE A 97 3.54 -0.22 8.31
N GLY A 98 2.76 0.86 8.14
CA GLY A 98 2.38 1.36 6.81
C GLY A 98 3.60 1.93 6.07
N ALA A 99 4.53 2.49 6.81
CA ALA A 99 5.80 2.99 6.31
C ALA A 99 6.72 1.84 5.80
N THR A 100 7.44 2.03 4.69
CA THR A 100 7.48 3.23 3.85
C THR A 100 6.72 3.04 2.52
N HIS A 101 5.58 2.32 2.54
CA HIS A 101 4.65 2.30 1.40
C HIS A 101 4.11 3.72 1.15
N ALA A 102 3.78 4.06 -0.09
CA ALA A 102 3.08 5.31 -0.37
C ALA A 102 1.72 5.36 0.38
N PRO A 103 1.23 6.56 0.72
CA PRO A 103 1.84 7.87 0.48
C PRO A 103 3.08 8.13 1.34
N HIS A 104 4.12 8.71 0.73
CA HIS A 104 5.33 9.07 1.47
C HIS A 104 5.06 10.37 2.23
N GLN A 105 4.76 10.24 3.49
CA GLN A 105 4.39 11.33 4.39
C GLN A 105 5.22 11.23 5.68
N ALA A 106 5.76 12.34 6.15
CA ALA A 106 6.58 12.41 7.35
C ALA A 106 6.39 13.74 8.08
N PRO A 107 6.67 13.83 9.38
CA PRO A 107 6.67 15.09 10.10
C PRO A 107 7.66 16.08 9.48
N GLN A 108 7.30 17.38 9.55
CA GLN A 108 8.03 18.47 8.87
C GLN A 108 9.52 18.51 9.23
N GLU A 109 9.89 18.21 10.46
CA GLU A 109 11.28 18.21 10.92
C GLU A 109 12.15 17.19 10.18
N TYR A 110 11.59 16.02 9.83
CA TYR A 110 12.28 15.01 9.03
C TYR A 110 12.38 15.45 7.56
N LEU A 111 11.33 16.07 7.01
CA LEU A 111 11.36 16.61 5.64
C LEU A 111 12.45 17.65 5.46
N GLU A 112 12.63 18.55 6.44
CA GLU A 112 13.68 19.57 6.42
C GLU A 112 15.11 18.98 6.59
N LYS A 113 15.27 17.90 7.35
CA LYS A 113 16.53 17.17 7.50
C LYS A 113 17.12 16.69 6.16
N TYR A 114 16.23 16.34 5.22
CA TYR A 114 16.64 15.79 3.91
C TYR A 114 16.64 16.81 2.78
N ARG A 115 16.25 18.06 3.00
CA ARG A 115 16.20 19.08 1.96
C ARG A 115 17.56 19.26 1.27
N GLY A 116 17.58 19.15 -0.08
CA GLY A 116 18.77 19.26 -0.93
C GLY A 116 19.73 18.07 -0.88
N LYS A 117 19.37 16.96 -0.22
CA LYS A 117 20.27 15.79 -0.10
C LYS A 117 20.31 14.91 -1.35
N PHE A 118 19.38 15.09 -2.28
CA PHE A 118 19.22 14.25 -3.47
C PHE A 118 19.32 15.03 -4.77
N ASP A 119 19.81 16.28 -4.72
CA ASP A 119 19.97 17.14 -5.90
C ASP A 119 21.00 16.61 -6.90
N GLU A 120 21.96 15.77 -6.45
CA GLU A 120 22.95 15.09 -7.31
C GLU A 120 22.31 14.00 -8.20
N GLY A 121 21.08 13.55 -7.87
CA GLY A 121 20.32 12.59 -8.64
C GLY A 121 20.67 11.12 -8.43
N TRP A 122 19.81 10.27 -8.95
CA TRP A 122 19.85 8.82 -8.68
C TRP A 122 21.10 8.11 -9.22
N ASP A 123 21.70 8.56 -10.32
CA ASP A 123 22.88 7.89 -10.86
C ASP A 123 24.08 8.04 -9.92
N ILE A 124 24.32 9.27 -9.42
CA ILE A 124 25.41 9.56 -8.48
C ILE A 124 25.13 8.90 -7.12
N VAL A 125 23.91 9.03 -6.63
CA VAL A 125 23.51 8.47 -5.32
C VAL A 125 23.63 6.94 -5.33
N ARG A 126 23.19 6.25 -6.41
CA ARG A 126 23.37 4.80 -6.56
C ARG A 126 24.83 4.37 -6.48
N ASP A 127 25.70 5.09 -7.19
CA ASP A 127 27.12 4.81 -7.19
C ASP A 127 27.77 5.06 -5.80
N GLN A 128 27.33 6.11 -5.09
CA GLN A 128 27.76 6.37 -3.72
C GLN A 128 27.29 5.27 -2.76
N TRP A 129 26.03 4.86 -2.85
CA TRP A 129 25.48 3.81 -2.00
C TRP A 129 26.14 2.46 -2.28
N HIS A 130 26.37 2.11 -3.53
CA HIS A 130 27.09 0.89 -3.91
C HIS A 130 28.50 0.85 -3.32
N ARG A 131 29.27 1.96 -3.44
CA ARG A 131 30.60 2.07 -2.84
C ARG A 131 30.56 1.96 -1.31
N ASN A 132 29.54 2.55 -0.67
CA ASN A 132 29.37 2.45 0.77
C ASN A 132 29.01 1.01 1.21
N GLN A 133 28.14 0.33 0.48
CA GLN A 133 27.81 -1.08 0.73
C GLN A 133 29.04 -1.98 0.67
N LEU A 134 29.90 -1.82 -0.35
CA LEU A 134 31.19 -2.53 -0.46
C LEU A 134 32.13 -2.22 0.70
N LYS A 135 32.26 -0.93 1.05
CA LYS A 135 33.11 -0.48 2.18
C LYS A 135 32.63 -1.05 3.52
N LEU A 136 31.33 -1.08 3.75
CA LEU A 136 30.69 -1.65 4.94
C LEU A 136 30.66 -3.18 4.91
N ARG A 137 31.02 -3.78 3.77
CA ARG A 137 30.98 -5.23 3.51
C ARG A 137 29.59 -5.86 3.67
N ILE A 138 28.51 -5.08 3.50
CA ILE A 138 27.14 -5.61 3.54
C ILE A 138 26.73 -6.27 2.23
N ILE A 139 27.53 -6.12 1.18
CA ILE A 139 27.43 -6.87 -0.07
C ILE A 139 28.77 -7.58 -0.35
N PRO A 140 28.78 -8.70 -1.09
CA PRO A 140 30.01 -9.40 -1.44
C PRO A 140 31.02 -8.53 -2.18
N GLU A 141 32.32 -8.75 -1.92
CA GLU A 141 33.37 -8.06 -2.65
C GLU A 141 33.28 -8.37 -4.15
N GLY A 142 33.43 -7.35 -4.99
CA GLY A 142 33.33 -7.50 -6.45
C GLY A 142 31.90 -7.45 -7.01
N THR A 143 30.89 -7.32 -6.16
CA THR A 143 29.50 -7.10 -6.61
C THR A 143 29.45 -5.90 -7.55
N LYS A 144 28.89 -6.09 -8.74
CA LYS A 144 28.73 -5.04 -9.74
C LYS A 144 27.45 -4.23 -9.48
N LEU A 145 27.47 -2.95 -9.81
CA LEU A 145 26.27 -2.14 -9.87
C LEU A 145 25.50 -2.48 -11.15
N ALA A 146 24.27 -2.96 -11.03
CA ALA A 146 23.43 -3.24 -12.17
C ALA A 146 23.19 -1.97 -13.02
N PRO A 147 23.06 -2.05 -14.35
CA PRO A 147 22.73 -0.91 -15.19
C PRO A 147 21.36 -0.33 -14.85
N ARG A 148 21.07 0.88 -15.35
CA ARG A 148 19.72 1.43 -15.26
C ARG A 148 18.71 0.49 -15.92
N ASN A 149 17.54 0.36 -15.27
CA ASN A 149 16.44 -0.41 -15.84
C ASN A 149 15.93 0.25 -17.13
N PRO A 150 15.38 -0.53 -18.08
CA PRO A 150 14.65 0.03 -19.20
C PRO A 150 13.58 1.01 -18.75
N GLY A 151 13.49 2.18 -19.40
CA GLY A 151 12.55 3.25 -19.05
C GLY A 151 13.01 4.20 -17.95
N VAL A 152 14.17 3.97 -17.34
CA VAL A 152 14.80 4.92 -16.42
C VAL A 152 15.80 5.78 -17.19
N ASP A 153 15.49 7.06 -17.34
CA ASP A 153 16.36 8.03 -18.00
C ASP A 153 17.61 8.34 -17.17
N ALA A 154 18.68 8.80 -17.83
CA ALA A 154 19.82 9.35 -17.14
C ALA A 154 19.42 10.64 -16.40
N TRP A 155 19.86 10.80 -15.17
CA TRP A 155 19.53 12.02 -14.40
C TRP A 155 19.90 13.31 -15.14
N ASP A 156 21.07 13.33 -15.79
CA ASP A 156 21.57 14.53 -16.47
C ASP A 156 20.69 14.92 -17.68
N ASP A 157 20.00 13.98 -18.28
CA ASP A 157 19.12 14.21 -19.45
C ASP A 157 17.74 14.76 -19.06
N LEU A 158 17.38 14.77 -17.77
CA LEU A 158 16.09 15.25 -17.30
C LEU A 158 15.96 16.77 -17.37
N PRO A 159 14.77 17.31 -17.68
CA PRO A 159 14.45 18.73 -17.50
C PRO A 159 14.59 19.19 -16.05
N ASP A 160 14.95 20.45 -15.83
CA ASP A 160 15.15 21.01 -14.48
C ASP A 160 13.95 20.83 -13.54
N ALA A 161 12.73 21.03 -14.06
CA ALA A 161 11.51 20.84 -13.27
C ALA A 161 11.35 19.39 -12.81
N GLN A 162 11.69 18.42 -13.69
CA GLN A 162 11.64 16.99 -13.33
C GLN A 162 12.71 16.62 -12.32
N LYS A 163 13.94 17.14 -12.45
CA LYS A 163 15.01 16.97 -11.43
C LYS A 163 14.56 17.48 -10.07
N LYS A 164 14.01 18.70 -10.02
CA LYS A 164 13.50 19.29 -8.78
C LYS A 164 12.42 18.44 -8.13
N LEU A 165 11.40 18.04 -8.91
CA LEU A 165 10.32 17.20 -8.42
C LEU A 165 10.85 15.87 -7.91
N ALA A 166 11.66 15.17 -8.71
CA ALA A 166 12.22 13.87 -8.37
C ALA A 166 13.07 13.91 -7.10
N ALA A 167 13.95 14.92 -6.96
CA ALA A 167 14.76 15.09 -5.75
C ALA A 167 13.88 15.26 -4.51
N ARG A 168 12.86 16.14 -4.58
CA ARG A 168 11.96 16.39 -3.45
C ARG A 168 11.12 15.17 -3.06
N LEU A 169 10.64 14.38 -4.03
CA LEU A 169 9.93 13.13 -3.76
C LEU A 169 10.81 12.10 -3.04
N GLN A 170 12.11 12.05 -3.39
CA GLN A 170 13.06 11.18 -2.68
C GLN A 170 13.37 11.68 -1.27
N GLU A 171 13.41 12.99 -1.06
CA GLU A 171 13.58 13.59 0.27
C GLU A 171 12.41 13.18 1.18
N ALA A 172 11.17 13.19 0.67
CA ALA A 172 10.00 12.75 1.42
C ALA A 172 10.08 11.27 1.81
N PHE A 173 10.48 10.40 0.87
CA PHE A 173 10.71 8.99 1.17
C PHE A 173 11.79 8.78 2.24
N ALA A 174 12.93 9.44 2.10
CA ALA A 174 14.04 9.33 3.05
C ALA A 174 13.65 9.86 4.44
N ALA A 175 12.90 10.95 4.51
CA ALA A 175 12.35 11.50 5.74
C ALA A 175 11.39 10.50 6.42
N PHE A 176 10.53 9.85 5.63
CA PHE A 176 9.58 8.86 6.12
C PHE A 176 10.29 7.60 6.65
N LEU A 177 11.34 7.14 5.97
CA LEU A 177 12.15 6.02 6.42
C LEU A 177 12.90 6.35 7.72
N ASP A 178 13.52 7.53 7.80
CA ASP A 178 14.24 7.99 8.98
C ASP A 178 13.33 8.15 10.20
N HIS A 179 12.14 8.72 10.01
CA HIS A 179 11.11 8.78 11.03
C HIS A 179 10.68 7.37 11.50
N THR A 180 10.53 6.43 10.57
CA THR A 180 10.16 5.05 10.91
C THR A 180 11.27 4.35 11.70
N ASP A 181 12.54 4.58 11.36
CA ASP A 181 13.70 4.05 12.10
C ASP A 181 13.72 4.56 13.54
N ASP A 182 13.43 5.85 13.76
CA ASP A 182 13.28 6.40 15.11
C ASP A 182 12.11 5.72 15.87
N GLN A 183 11.00 5.39 15.21
CA GLN A 183 9.90 4.66 15.84
C GLN A 183 10.29 3.22 16.20
N ILE A 184 11.07 2.54 15.37
CA ILE A 184 11.65 1.23 15.69
C ILE A 184 12.60 1.37 16.90
N GLY A 185 13.40 2.43 16.94
CA GLY A 185 14.24 2.79 18.10
C GLY A 185 13.43 2.93 19.39
N ARG A 186 12.22 3.53 19.33
CA ARG A 186 11.32 3.64 20.48
C ARG A 186 10.83 2.27 20.96
N ILE A 187 10.50 1.35 20.05
CA ILE A 187 10.14 -0.05 20.40
C ILE A 187 11.30 -0.71 21.17
N ILE A 188 12.51 -0.65 20.64
CA ILE A 188 13.70 -1.24 21.27
C ILE A 188 13.96 -0.65 22.67
N ASN A 189 13.88 0.68 22.79
CA ASN A 189 14.07 1.36 24.07
C ASN A 189 12.96 1.01 25.07
N GLY A 190 11.70 1.01 24.65
CA GLY A 190 10.58 0.64 25.50
C GLY A 190 10.68 -0.79 26.03
N LEU A 191 11.07 -1.75 25.19
CA LEU A 191 11.33 -3.13 25.62
C LEU A 191 12.50 -3.22 26.61
N ARG A 192 13.56 -2.42 26.42
CA ARG A 192 14.70 -2.33 27.33
C ARG A 192 14.29 -1.77 28.69
N ASP A 193 13.52 -0.69 28.70
CA ASP A 193 13.11 0.03 29.91
C ASP A 193 12.25 -0.84 30.83
N ILE A 194 11.46 -1.75 30.25
CA ILE A 194 10.67 -2.73 31.02
C ILE A 194 11.40 -4.07 31.24
N GLY A 195 12.70 -4.15 30.89
CA GLY A 195 13.53 -5.34 31.09
C GLY A 195 13.12 -6.57 30.29
N GLN A 196 12.53 -6.37 29.09
CA GLN A 196 12.08 -7.47 28.23
C GLN A 196 12.97 -7.69 27.01
N LEU A 197 13.84 -6.73 26.64
CA LEU A 197 14.59 -6.76 25.38
C LEU A 197 15.54 -7.97 25.29
N ASP A 198 16.24 -8.28 26.37
CA ASP A 198 17.29 -9.31 26.36
C ASP A 198 16.74 -10.69 25.99
N ASN A 199 15.52 -11.02 26.47
CA ASN A 199 14.82 -12.27 26.15
C ASN A 199 13.67 -12.06 25.14
N THR A 200 13.86 -11.16 24.21
CA THR A 200 12.94 -10.95 23.08
C THR A 200 13.67 -11.13 21.76
N ILE A 201 13.15 -12.01 20.90
CA ILE A 201 13.61 -12.13 19.52
C ILE A 201 12.96 -11.01 18.72
N VAL A 202 13.75 -10.03 18.28
CA VAL A 202 13.32 -8.96 17.39
C VAL A 202 13.74 -9.30 15.97
N ILE A 203 12.77 -9.38 15.06
CA ILE A 203 12.98 -9.66 13.64
C ILE A 203 12.50 -8.45 12.85
N LEU A 204 13.40 -7.79 12.14
CA LEU A 204 13.13 -6.64 11.28
C LEU A 204 13.44 -7.00 9.83
N LEU A 205 12.48 -6.79 8.93
CA LEU A 205 12.64 -7.02 7.50
C LEU A 205 11.79 -6.06 6.67
N SER A 206 12.12 -5.93 5.38
CA SER A 206 11.22 -5.40 4.36
C SER A 206 10.48 -6.55 3.69
N ASP A 207 9.27 -6.32 3.20
CA ASP A 207 8.42 -7.34 2.56
C ASP A 207 8.74 -7.57 1.08
N ASN A 208 9.21 -6.52 0.37
CA ASN A 208 9.60 -6.53 -1.03
C ASN A 208 10.60 -5.41 -1.33
N GLY A 209 11.13 -5.41 -2.54
CA GLY A 209 11.95 -4.31 -3.03
C GLY A 209 11.18 -3.01 -3.17
N ALA A 210 11.90 -1.91 -3.42
CA ALA A 210 11.33 -0.57 -3.58
C ALA A 210 10.22 -0.53 -4.63
N SER A 211 9.17 0.29 -4.40
CA SER A 211 8.00 0.37 -5.28
C SER A 211 8.27 1.22 -6.52
N GLN A 212 7.76 0.77 -7.67
CA GLN A 212 7.75 1.51 -8.94
C GLN A 212 6.43 2.26 -9.19
N GLU A 213 5.51 2.26 -8.24
CA GLU A 213 4.13 2.73 -8.42
C GLU A 213 4.01 4.25 -8.56
N GLY A 214 5.10 5.00 -8.36
CA GLY A 214 5.19 6.42 -8.71
C GLY A 214 5.37 6.70 -10.21
N GLY A 215 5.57 5.67 -11.03
CA GLY A 215 5.77 5.83 -12.48
C GLY A 215 7.11 6.47 -12.84
N PRO A 216 7.26 6.93 -14.10
CA PRO A 216 8.54 7.47 -14.57
C PRO A 216 8.92 8.82 -13.94
N PHE A 217 7.93 9.61 -13.50
CA PHE A 217 8.14 10.99 -13.02
C PHE A 217 7.93 11.16 -11.52
N GLY A 218 7.41 10.15 -10.83
CA GLY A 218 6.82 10.30 -9.52
C GLY A 218 5.44 10.94 -9.59
N VAL A 219 4.76 11.05 -8.45
CA VAL A 219 3.42 11.66 -8.36
C VAL A 219 3.26 12.45 -7.07
N MET A 220 2.53 13.56 -7.15
CA MET A 220 2.06 14.33 -5.99
C MET A 220 0.89 13.64 -5.29
N HIS A 221 0.05 12.93 -6.08
CA HIS A 221 -1.10 12.17 -5.59
C HIS A 221 -1.09 10.80 -6.27
N GLU A 222 -0.82 9.75 -5.51
CA GLU A 222 -0.63 8.39 -6.05
C GLU A 222 -1.86 7.87 -6.83
N MET A 223 -3.06 8.32 -6.48
CA MET A 223 -4.26 7.97 -7.23
C MET A 223 -4.20 8.44 -8.70
N LYS A 224 -3.35 9.40 -9.07
CA LYS A 224 -3.08 9.75 -10.48
C LYS A 224 -2.54 8.55 -11.25
N PHE A 225 -1.58 7.81 -10.66
CA PHE A 225 -1.02 6.61 -11.29
C PHE A 225 -2.11 5.57 -11.59
N PHE A 226 -2.95 5.25 -10.60
CA PHE A 226 -4.06 4.30 -10.77
C PHE A 226 -5.16 4.80 -11.72
N ASN A 227 -5.24 6.10 -11.94
CA ASN A 227 -6.10 6.70 -12.97
C ASN A 227 -5.45 6.76 -14.37
N GLY A 228 -4.19 6.34 -14.51
CA GLY A 228 -3.42 6.42 -15.75
C GLY A 228 -3.07 7.85 -16.16
N ILE A 229 -2.87 8.72 -15.16
CA ILE A 229 -2.52 10.13 -15.34
C ILE A 229 -1.04 10.28 -14.99
N LEU A 230 -0.23 10.69 -15.95
CA LEU A 230 1.17 11.02 -15.70
C LEU A 230 1.25 12.39 -15.01
N GLU A 231 2.16 12.49 -14.05
CA GLU A 231 2.46 13.76 -13.40
C GLU A 231 3.06 14.75 -14.40
N LYS A 232 2.76 16.01 -14.19
CA LYS A 232 3.32 17.12 -14.97
C LYS A 232 4.34 17.88 -14.10
N PRO A 233 5.63 17.57 -14.21
CA PRO A 233 6.63 18.14 -13.31
C PRO A 233 6.63 19.66 -13.24
N GLY A 234 6.32 20.35 -14.35
CA GLY A 234 6.24 21.82 -14.40
C GLY A 234 5.12 22.40 -13.53
N GLU A 235 3.97 21.70 -13.42
CA GLU A 235 2.86 22.10 -12.55
C GLU A 235 3.13 21.66 -11.09
N ALA A 236 3.65 20.45 -10.90
CA ALA A 236 3.91 19.90 -9.56
C ALA A 236 4.96 20.69 -8.76
N VAL A 237 5.97 21.30 -9.41
CA VAL A 237 6.97 22.11 -8.71
C VAL A 237 6.42 23.42 -8.15
N GLU A 238 5.24 23.88 -8.56
CA GLU A 238 4.58 25.03 -7.97
C GLU A 238 4.11 24.77 -6.52
N ARG A 239 3.89 23.48 -6.19
CA ARG A 239 3.47 22.98 -4.90
C ARG A 239 4.53 22.10 -4.22
N ILE A 240 5.80 22.33 -4.53
CA ILE A 240 6.92 21.46 -4.09
C ILE A 240 7.06 21.39 -2.55
N ASP A 241 6.61 22.40 -1.83
CA ASP A 241 6.68 22.45 -0.37
C ASP A 241 5.59 21.61 0.32
N ASP A 242 4.53 21.21 -0.39
CA ASP A 242 3.49 20.31 0.13
C ASP A 242 3.97 18.85 0.14
N ILE A 243 5.00 18.52 -0.66
CA ILE A 243 5.50 17.14 -0.82
C ILE A 243 5.96 16.56 0.51
N GLY A 244 5.36 15.43 0.85
CA GLY A 244 5.64 14.67 2.07
C GLY A 244 4.85 15.12 3.30
N GLY A 245 4.06 16.21 3.18
CA GLY A 245 3.16 16.69 4.21
C GLY A 245 1.73 16.11 4.06
N PRO A 246 0.78 16.54 4.93
CA PRO A 246 -0.59 16.03 4.94
C PRO A 246 -1.38 16.37 3.66
N HIS A 247 -0.98 17.41 2.93
CA HIS A 247 -1.68 17.87 1.71
C HIS A 247 -1.15 17.19 0.44
N SER A 248 -0.46 16.06 0.54
CA SER A 248 0.06 15.33 -0.61
C SER A 248 0.09 13.82 -0.34
N HIS A 249 -0.20 13.02 -1.36
CA HIS A 249 -0.10 11.56 -1.34
C HIS A 249 1.00 11.11 -2.31
N THR A 250 2.25 11.35 -1.93
CA THR A 250 3.38 11.26 -2.86
C THR A 250 3.94 9.85 -3.03
N ASN A 251 4.48 9.60 -4.23
CA ASN A 251 5.34 8.46 -4.52
C ASN A 251 6.48 8.88 -5.47
N TYR A 252 7.67 8.33 -5.28
CA TYR A 252 8.87 8.69 -6.04
C TYR A 252 8.91 8.05 -7.44
N PRO A 253 9.73 8.59 -8.39
CA PRO A 253 9.88 8.02 -9.73
C PRO A 253 10.74 6.76 -9.76
N TRP A 254 10.62 5.99 -10.86
CA TRP A 254 11.37 4.74 -11.10
C TRP A 254 12.87 4.83 -10.88
N GLY A 255 13.50 5.96 -11.18
CA GLY A 255 14.93 6.15 -10.94
C GLY A 255 15.30 6.01 -9.48
N TRP A 256 14.47 6.54 -8.57
CA TRP A 256 14.66 6.38 -7.14
C TRP A 256 14.24 5.02 -6.63
N ALA A 257 13.21 4.39 -7.21
CA ALA A 257 12.87 3.01 -6.90
C ALA A 257 14.06 2.08 -7.18
N GLN A 258 14.72 2.24 -8.33
CA GLN A 258 15.93 1.47 -8.62
C GLN A 258 17.10 1.86 -7.70
N ALA A 259 17.26 3.12 -7.35
CA ALA A 259 18.29 3.54 -6.42
C ALA A 259 18.10 2.88 -5.03
N GLY A 260 16.86 2.79 -4.55
CA GLY A 260 16.53 2.12 -3.30
C GLY A 260 16.89 0.63 -3.28
N ASN A 261 16.96 -0.01 -4.44
CA ASN A 261 17.33 -1.43 -4.59
C ASN A 261 18.80 -1.67 -4.94
N THR A 262 19.66 -0.65 -4.80
CA THR A 262 21.10 -0.79 -5.09
C THR A 262 21.69 -1.98 -4.33
N PRO A 263 22.47 -2.89 -4.98
CA PRO A 263 23.05 -2.82 -6.32
C PRO A 263 22.20 -3.46 -7.43
N PHE A 264 21.00 -3.93 -7.13
CA PHE A 264 20.18 -4.79 -7.98
C PHE A 264 19.51 -4.06 -9.14
N LYS A 265 18.98 -4.83 -10.09
CA LYS A 265 18.07 -4.37 -11.13
C LYS A 265 16.62 -4.70 -10.77
N TRP A 266 15.69 -3.96 -11.36
CA TRP A 266 14.26 -4.05 -11.12
C TRP A 266 13.84 -3.67 -9.69
N TYR A 267 12.58 -3.89 -9.35
CA TYR A 267 11.92 -3.44 -8.13
C TYR A 267 10.67 -4.30 -7.83
N LYS A 268 9.89 -3.96 -6.83
CA LYS A 268 8.60 -4.57 -6.48
C LYS A 268 7.85 -5.03 -7.72
N GLN A 269 7.11 -6.14 -7.65
CA GLN A 269 6.40 -6.82 -8.73
C GLN A 269 7.29 -7.58 -9.74
N ASN A 270 8.60 -7.58 -9.57
CA ASN A 270 9.52 -8.37 -10.37
C ASN A 270 10.15 -9.48 -9.52
N THR A 271 10.50 -10.58 -10.18
CA THR A 271 11.15 -11.73 -9.52
C THR A 271 12.67 -11.71 -9.60
N HIS A 272 13.26 -10.65 -10.17
CA HIS A 272 14.68 -10.34 -10.08
C HIS A 272 15.07 -9.91 -8.67
N GLU A 273 16.37 -9.90 -8.35
CA GLU A 273 16.85 -9.58 -7.00
C GLU A 273 16.34 -8.24 -6.46
N GLY A 274 16.21 -7.20 -7.28
CA GLY A 274 15.64 -5.91 -6.83
C GLY A 274 14.16 -5.96 -6.41
N GLY A 275 13.45 -7.01 -6.74
CA GLY A 275 12.06 -7.20 -6.28
C GLY A 275 11.92 -8.12 -5.06
N VAL A 276 12.86 -9.08 -4.88
CA VAL A 276 12.72 -10.17 -3.91
C VAL A 276 13.81 -10.22 -2.86
N HIS A 277 14.96 -9.58 -3.09
CA HIS A 277 16.08 -9.56 -2.15
C HIS A 277 15.98 -8.36 -1.21
N VAL A 278 15.63 -8.60 0.03
CA VAL A 278 15.36 -7.59 1.05
C VAL A 278 16.24 -7.79 2.29
N PRO A 279 16.50 -6.74 3.07
CA PRO A 279 17.24 -6.86 4.33
C PRO A 279 16.43 -7.64 5.38
N LEU A 280 17.15 -8.43 6.18
CA LEU A 280 16.65 -9.11 7.37
C LEU A 280 17.63 -8.90 8.52
N ILE A 281 17.15 -8.41 9.66
CA ILE A 281 17.94 -8.21 10.88
C ILE A 281 17.28 -9.01 12.00
N ILE A 282 18.10 -9.76 12.75
CA ILE A 282 17.64 -10.48 13.95
C ILE A 282 18.46 -10.02 15.13
N HIS A 283 17.77 -9.59 16.18
CA HIS A 283 18.37 -9.17 17.45
C HIS A 283 17.77 -9.99 18.59
N TRP A 284 18.63 -10.70 19.34
CA TRP A 284 18.23 -11.52 20.48
C TRP A 284 19.41 -11.71 21.46
N PRO A 285 19.63 -10.82 22.42
CA PRO A 285 20.80 -10.83 23.30
C PRO A 285 21.00 -12.14 24.09
N GLU A 286 19.95 -12.75 24.62
CA GLU A 286 20.08 -14.02 25.37
C GLU A 286 20.30 -15.25 24.48
N GLY A 287 19.94 -15.21 23.20
CA GLY A 287 20.00 -16.37 22.32
C GLY A 287 21.08 -16.34 21.25
N ILE A 288 21.65 -15.17 20.95
CA ILE A 288 22.75 -14.98 20.00
C ILE A 288 24.04 -14.67 20.78
N GLU A 289 25.07 -15.50 20.58
CA GLU A 289 26.37 -15.32 21.22
C GLU A 289 26.99 -13.96 20.87
N GLU A 290 27.63 -13.29 21.85
CA GLU A 290 28.24 -11.96 21.65
C GLU A 290 29.24 -11.95 20.49
N SER A 291 29.93 -13.04 20.24
CA SER A 291 30.86 -13.24 19.11
C SER A 291 30.19 -13.13 17.73
N GLN A 292 28.87 -13.29 17.67
CA GLN A 292 28.06 -13.24 16.45
C GLN A 292 27.43 -11.87 16.21
N ASN A 293 27.55 -10.94 17.16
CA ASN A 293 26.98 -9.61 17.02
C ASN A 293 27.60 -8.84 15.84
N GLY A 294 26.74 -8.25 14.99
CA GLY A 294 27.16 -7.54 13.80
C GLY A 294 27.68 -8.42 12.67
N GLN A 295 27.65 -9.75 12.81
CA GLN A 295 28.07 -10.66 11.76
C GLN A 295 27.00 -10.80 10.67
N LEU A 296 27.44 -10.75 9.41
CA LEU A 296 26.56 -10.97 8.27
C LEU A 296 26.27 -12.45 8.06
N ARG A 297 25.11 -12.72 7.47
CA ARG A 297 24.66 -14.02 6.98
C ARG A 297 24.38 -13.92 5.50
N ASN A 298 25.15 -14.64 4.68
CA ASN A 298 25.00 -14.67 3.22
C ASN A 298 24.23 -15.92 2.77
N GLN A 299 23.80 -16.76 3.71
CA GLN A 299 22.99 -17.92 3.42
C GLN A 299 21.59 -17.49 2.96
N PHE A 300 21.10 -18.17 1.94
CA PHE A 300 19.76 -17.92 1.45
C PHE A 300 18.72 -18.23 2.54
N ALA A 301 17.79 -17.29 2.74
CA ALA A 301 16.59 -17.45 3.57
C ALA A 301 15.40 -16.79 2.87
N ASN A 302 14.22 -17.33 3.07
CA ASN A 302 12.97 -16.80 2.57
C ASN A 302 12.06 -16.38 3.72
N VAL A 303 11.13 -15.48 3.49
CA VAL A 303 10.16 -15.04 4.53
C VAL A 303 9.37 -16.23 5.11
N SER A 304 9.10 -17.27 4.31
CA SER A 304 8.44 -18.50 4.77
C SER A 304 9.26 -19.28 5.82
N ASP A 305 10.57 -19.01 5.93
CA ASP A 305 11.48 -19.68 6.87
C ASP A 305 11.40 -19.08 8.28
N ILE A 306 10.80 -17.90 8.45
CA ILE A 306 10.68 -17.22 9.74
C ILE A 306 9.80 -18.02 10.71
N ALA A 307 8.62 -18.43 10.28
CA ALA A 307 7.69 -19.15 11.15
C ALA A 307 8.27 -20.48 11.68
N PRO A 308 8.83 -21.40 10.85
CA PRO A 308 9.46 -22.61 11.35
C PRO A 308 10.69 -22.32 12.23
N THR A 309 11.42 -21.23 12.00
CA THR A 309 12.52 -20.82 12.88
C THR A 309 12.01 -20.43 14.25
N ILE A 310 10.95 -19.65 14.35
CA ILE A 310 10.31 -19.29 15.62
C ILE A 310 9.79 -20.55 16.32
N TYR A 311 9.15 -21.47 15.60
CA TYR A 311 8.65 -22.71 16.18
C TYR A 311 9.79 -23.56 16.77
N GLU A 312 10.91 -23.69 16.08
CA GLU A 312 12.08 -24.43 16.58
C GLU A 312 12.65 -23.77 17.84
N LEU A 313 12.88 -22.44 17.80
CA LEU A 313 13.45 -21.68 18.93
C LEU A 313 12.56 -21.75 20.18
N LEU A 314 11.25 -21.80 20.02
CA LEU A 314 10.28 -21.88 21.11
C LEU A 314 9.89 -23.32 21.48
N GLY A 315 10.38 -24.35 20.76
CA GLY A 315 9.99 -25.74 20.98
C GLY A 315 8.51 -26.01 20.66
N ILE A 316 7.91 -25.26 19.74
CA ILE A 316 6.50 -25.38 19.36
C ILE A 316 6.37 -26.33 18.16
N THR A 317 5.49 -27.32 18.28
CA THR A 317 5.09 -28.15 17.13
C THR A 317 3.75 -27.66 16.59
N PRO A 318 3.66 -27.16 15.36
CA PRO A 318 2.40 -26.74 14.77
C PRO A 318 1.38 -27.88 14.72
N PRO A 319 0.12 -27.66 15.06
CA PRO A 319 -0.90 -28.71 15.01
C PRO A 319 -1.23 -29.06 13.55
N LYS A 320 -1.37 -30.36 13.25
CA LYS A 320 -1.88 -30.80 11.94
C LYS A 320 -3.35 -30.47 11.71
N ILE A 321 -4.12 -30.38 12.78
CA ILE A 321 -5.54 -30.00 12.75
C ILE A 321 -5.73 -28.88 13.76
N TYR A 322 -6.26 -27.73 13.31
CA TYR A 322 -6.60 -26.60 14.15
C TYR A 322 -8.08 -26.26 14.02
N LYS A 323 -8.80 -26.23 15.15
CA LYS A 323 -10.27 -25.99 15.20
C LYS A 323 -11.07 -26.87 14.21
N GLY A 324 -10.64 -28.15 14.03
CA GLY A 324 -11.30 -29.12 13.16
C GLY A 324 -10.92 -29.01 11.66
N ILE A 325 -10.01 -28.11 11.31
CA ILE A 325 -9.54 -27.89 9.95
C ILE A 325 -8.10 -28.43 9.82
N GLU A 326 -7.88 -29.29 8.81
CA GLU A 326 -6.54 -29.77 8.47
C GLU A 326 -5.70 -28.60 7.95
N GLN A 327 -4.50 -28.43 8.53
CA GLN A 327 -3.61 -27.34 8.19
C GLN A 327 -2.71 -27.73 7.01
N LEU A 328 -2.46 -26.77 6.11
CA LEU A 328 -1.43 -26.93 5.08
C LEU A 328 -0.06 -27.11 5.75
N PRO A 329 0.83 -27.91 5.16
CA PRO A 329 2.20 -28.06 5.65
C PRO A 329 2.92 -26.72 5.67
N VAL A 330 3.73 -26.49 6.71
CA VAL A 330 4.70 -25.39 6.72
C VAL A 330 5.80 -25.74 5.72
N THR A 331 5.96 -24.93 4.68
CA THR A 331 6.88 -25.18 3.57
C THR A 331 8.26 -24.58 3.77
N GLY A 332 8.40 -23.59 4.64
CA GLY A 332 9.68 -22.96 4.98
C GLY A 332 10.62 -23.87 5.78
N HIS A 333 11.88 -23.49 5.82
CA HIS A 333 12.96 -24.23 6.48
C HIS A 333 13.57 -23.39 7.59
N SER A 334 13.63 -23.92 8.82
CA SER A 334 14.25 -23.18 9.95
C SER A 334 15.72 -22.86 9.66
N PHE A 335 16.08 -21.62 9.95
CA PHE A 335 17.46 -21.12 9.98
C PHE A 335 17.98 -20.83 11.40
N ALA A 336 17.35 -21.40 12.44
CA ALA A 336 17.76 -21.19 13.83
C ALA A 336 19.24 -21.51 14.05
N HIS A 337 19.77 -22.55 13.40
CA HIS A 337 21.17 -22.96 13.48
C HIS A 337 22.16 -21.90 12.94
N LEU A 338 21.71 -20.99 12.06
CA LEU A 338 22.54 -19.91 11.52
C LEU A 338 22.75 -18.78 12.52
N LEU A 339 21.93 -18.66 13.55
CA LEU A 339 22.03 -17.54 14.50
C LEU A 339 23.39 -17.54 15.22
N ASN A 340 23.88 -18.72 15.57
CA ASN A 340 25.16 -18.90 16.29
C ASN A 340 26.26 -19.61 15.46
N ASN A 341 26.03 -19.81 14.16
CA ASN A 341 27.01 -20.43 13.27
C ASN A 341 26.96 -19.80 11.86
N SER A 342 27.83 -18.83 11.61
CA SER A 342 27.90 -18.13 10.32
C SER A 342 28.38 -18.98 9.15
N GLU A 343 29.05 -20.11 9.44
CA GLU A 343 29.61 -21.01 8.42
C GLU A 343 28.67 -22.17 8.04
N ALA A 344 27.56 -22.33 8.77
CA ALA A 344 26.62 -23.38 8.43
C ALA A 344 25.89 -23.08 7.12
N GLU A 345 25.52 -24.14 6.40
CA GLU A 345 24.74 -24.00 5.18
C GLU A 345 23.26 -23.70 5.46
N SER A 346 22.59 -23.00 4.53
CA SER A 346 21.14 -22.86 4.56
C SER A 346 20.45 -24.21 4.38
N ASN A 347 19.37 -24.40 5.12
CA ASN A 347 18.46 -25.54 4.91
C ASN A 347 17.53 -25.33 3.71
N ASN A 348 17.30 -24.08 3.28
CA ASN A 348 16.53 -23.76 2.10
C ASN A 348 17.42 -23.86 0.86
N LYS A 349 17.24 -24.91 0.06
CA LYS A 349 18.07 -25.22 -1.12
C LYS A 349 17.37 -24.87 -2.43
N VAL A 350 16.04 -24.74 -2.44
CA VAL A 350 15.24 -24.46 -3.62
C VAL A 350 14.12 -23.51 -3.26
N GLN A 351 14.03 -22.40 -3.96
CA GLN A 351 12.96 -21.43 -3.78
C GLN A 351 12.44 -20.94 -5.13
N TYR A 352 11.15 -21.15 -5.38
CA TYR A 352 10.46 -20.56 -6.52
C TYR A 352 9.85 -19.20 -6.16
N PHE A 353 9.65 -18.38 -7.17
CA PHE A 353 8.93 -17.12 -7.11
C PHE A 353 7.96 -17.02 -8.28
N GLU A 354 6.81 -16.43 -8.04
CA GLU A 354 5.82 -16.09 -9.07
C GLU A 354 5.13 -14.77 -8.69
N MET A 355 5.00 -13.90 -9.67
CA MET A 355 4.28 -12.64 -9.51
C MET A 355 3.68 -12.21 -10.85
N ALA A 356 2.35 -12.37 -10.98
CA ALA A 356 1.58 -11.99 -12.18
C ALA A 356 2.19 -12.53 -13.49
N GLY A 357 2.62 -13.80 -13.47
CA GLY A 357 3.25 -14.48 -14.59
C GLY A 357 4.77 -14.37 -14.65
N SER A 358 5.39 -13.35 -14.03
CA SER A 358 6.86 -13.30 -13.87
C SER A 358 7.33 -14.40 -12.95
N ARG A 359 8.39 -15.12 -13.33
CA ARG A 359 8.79 -16.36 -12.65
C ARG A 359 10.28 -16.35 -12.34
N ALA A 360 10.67 -16.93 -11.21
CA ALA A 360 12.06 -17.23 -10.93
C ALA A 360 12.19 -18.47 -10.06
N ILE A 361 13.36 -19.10 -10.12
CA ILE A 361 13.77 -20.18 -9.25
C ILE A 361 15.22 -20.01 -8.85
N ILE A 362 15.49 -20.15 -7.56
CA ILE A 362 16.85 -20.21 -7.01
C ILE A 362 17.10 -21.66 -6.57
N ALA A 363 18.20 -22.26 -7.03
CA ALA A 363 18.65 -23.55 -6.58
C ALA A 363 20.18 -23.64 -6.64
N GLU A 364 20.79 -24.07 -5.51
CA GLU A 364 22.25 -24.30 -5.42
C GLU A 364 23.12 -23.11 -5.87
N GLY A 365 22.68 -21.88 -5.56
CA GLY A 365 23.36 -20.65 -5.93
C GLY A 365 23.12 -20.17 -7.38
N TRP A 366 22.36 -20.91 -8.17
CA TRP A 366 21.90 -20.49 -9.49
C TRP A 366 20.49 -19.92 -9.45
N LYS A 367 20.23 -18.95 -10.34
CA LYS A 367 18.89 -18.38 -10.52
C LYS A 367 18.53 -18.36 -11.99
N ALA A 368 17.36 -18.92 -12.32
CA ALA A 368 16.70 -18.70 -13.60
C ALA A 368 15.51 -17.75 -13.36
N VAL A 369 15.35 -16.75 -14.20
CA VAL A 369 14.30 -15.72 -14.05
C VAL A 369 13.75 -15.30 -15.40
N THR A 370 12.44 -15.01 -15.46
CA THR A 370 11.78 -14.43 -16.63
C THR A 370 10.77 -13.38 -16.21
N ARG A 371 10.67 -12.31 -16.98
CA ARG A 371 9.63 -11.30 -16.85
C ARG A 371 8.49 -11.63 -17.81
N HIS A 372 7.30 -11.63 -17.26
CA HIS A 372 6.09 -11.79 -18.05
C HIS A 372 5.59 -10.46 -18.62
N ILE A 373 5.16 -10.49 -19.86
CA ILE A 373 4.41 -9.41 -20.50
C ILE A 373 2.98 -9.89 -20.65
N GLN A 374 2.03 -9.18 -20.05
CA GLN A 374 0.63 -9.57 -20.05
C GLN A 374 0.12 -9.91 -21.46
N GLY A 375 -0.53 -11.06 -21.59
CA GLY A 375 -1.10 -11.54 -22.84
C GLY A 375 -0.11 -12.22 -23.78
N THR A 376 1.16 -12.39 -23.39
CA THR A 376 2.12 -13.22 -24.13
C THR A 376 2.02 -14.68 -23.71
N ASP A 377 2.56 -15.57 -24.53
CA ASP A 377 2.62 -17.00 -24.23
C ASP A 377 3.75 -17.28 -23.23
N TYR A 378 3.41 -17.92 -22.12
CA TYR A 378 4.37 -18.28 -21.07
C TYR A 378 5.50 -19.20 -21.55
N ASP A 379 5.29 -20.01 -22.60
CA ASP A 379 6.29 -20.93 -23.12
C ASP A 379 7.28 -20.26 -24.09
N GLU A 380 6.95 -19.07 -24.60
CA GLU A 380 7.78 -18.32 -25.55
C GLU A 380 8.63 -17.23 -24.89
N GLU A 381 8.52 -17.04 -23.58
CA GLU A 381 9.23 -15.96 -22.87
C GLU A 381 10.72 -16.27 -22.72
N PRO A 382 11.58 -15.25 -22.95
CA PRO A 382 13.01 -15.40 -22.72
C PRO A 382 13.32 -15.53 -21.22
N TRP A 383 14.11 -16.53 -20.88
CA TRP A 383 14.65 -16.70 -19.53
C TRP A 383 16.09 -16.23 -19.47
N GLU A 384 16.44 -15.55 -18.41
CA GLU A 384 17.80 -15.17 -18.01
C GLU A 384 18.33 -16.20 -17.00
N LEU A 385 19.65 -16.43 -16.97
CA LEU A 385 20.32 -17.36 -16.06
C LEU A 385 21.50 -16.68 -15.36
N TYR A 386 21.55 -16.79 -14.05
CA TYR A 386 22.59 -16.16 -13.22
C TYR A 386 23.22 -17.15 -12.25
N ASP A 387 24.53 -17.06 -12.08
CA ASP A 387 25.26 -17.69 -10.97
C ASP A 387 25.41 -16.66 -9.85
N LEU A 388 24.51 -16.69 -8.87
CA LEU A 388 24.47 -15.71 -7.76
C LEU A 388 25.70 -15.79 -6.86
N SER A 389 26.48 -16.86 -6.90
CA SER A 389 27.72 -16.97 -6.14
C SER A 389 28.83 -16.05 -6.67
N SER A 390 28.79 -15.73 -7.96
CA SER A 390 29.77 -14.88 -8.65
C SER A 390 29.16 -13.60 -9.22
N ASP A 391 27.85 -13.55 -9.40
CA ASP A 391 27.09 -12.40 -9.97
C ASP A 391 25.84 -12.11 -9.13
N TRP A 392 26.07 -11.58 -7.95
CA TRP A 392 25.06 -11.33 -6.93
C TRP A 392 23.98 -10.33 -7.36
N SER A 393 24.28 -9.47 -8.33
CA SER A 393 23.41 -8.41 -8.84
C SER A 393 22.82 -8.65 -10.24
N GLU A 394 22.91 -9.89 -10.75
CA GLU A 394 22.30 -10.29 -12.02
C GLU A 394 22.77 -9.44 -13.23
N CYS A 395 24.08 -9.18 -13.32
CA CYS A 395 24.67 -8.35 -14.39
C CYS A 395 25.14 -9.15 -15.62
N ASN A 396 25.33 -10.46 -15.48
CA ASN A 396 25.91 -11.31 -16.53
C ASN A 396 24.98 -12.52 -16.83
N ASP A 397 24.11 -12.34 -17.81
CA ASP A 397 23.22 -13.40 -18.24
C ASP A 397 24.00 -14.55 -18.91
N LEU A 398 23.88 -15.74 -18.36
CA LEU A 398 24.53 -16.98 -18.80
C LEU A 398 23.59 -17.90 -19.60
N ALA A 399 22.38 -17.49 -19.93
CA ALA A 399 21.37 -18.31 -20.57
C ALA A 399 21.88 -18.95 -21.87
N ASP A 400 22.52 -18.19 -22.75
CA ASP A 400 23.03 -18.67 -24.02
C ASP A 400 24.21 -19.63 -23.85
N SER A 401 25.06 -19.41 -22.84
CA SER A 401 26.27 -20.21 -22.60
C SER A 401 26.03 -21.49 -21.78
N ASN A 402 24.91 -21.55 -21.02
CA ASN A 402 24.60 -22.65 -20.09
C ASN A 402 23.18 -23.20 -20.28
N GLN A 403 22.80 -23.47 -21.50
CA GLN A 403 21.47 -23.97 -21.90
C GLN A 403 21.00 -25.20 -21.12
N SER A 404 21.94 -26.07 -20.72
CA SER A 404 21.62 -27.30 -19.95
C SER A 404 21.14 -26.93 -18.53
N LYS A 405 21.85 -26.01 -17.84
CA LYS A 405 21.49 -25.56 -16.50
C LYS A 405 20.19 -24.75 -16.53
N LEU A 406 20.02 -23.92 -17.55
CA LEU A 406 18.76 -23.18 -17.73
C LEU A 406 17.57 -24.13 -17.85
N LYS A 407 17.62 -25.13 -18.70
CA LYS A 407 16.54 -26.12 -18.86
C LYS A 407 16.25 -26.89 -17.58
N GLU A 408 17.29 -27.26 -16.83
CA GLU A 408 17.17 -27.93 -15.54
C GLU A 408 16.36 -27.05 -14.56
N LEU A 409 16.72 -25.77 -14.45
CA LEU A 409 16.05 -24.84 -13.54
C LEU A 409 14.62 -24.48 -14.00
N GLN A 410 14.39 -24.34 -15.31
CA GLN A 410 13.05 -24.17 -15.85
C GLN A 410 12.14 -25.35 -15.48
N GLN A 411 12.62 -26.58 -15.65
CA GLN A 411 11.85 -27.77 -15.25
C GLN A 411 11.59 -27.78 -13.75
N LEU A 412 12.61 -27.48 -12.94
CA LEU A 412 12.47 -27.41 -11.49
C LEU A 412 11.43 -26.35 -11.06
N TRP A 413 11.37 -25.20 -11.76
CA TRP A 413 10.34 -24.20 -11.48
C TRP A 413 8.93 -24.77 -11.71
N TRP A 414 8.70 -25.47 -12.83
CA TRP A 414 7.41 -26.08 -13.12
C TRP A 414 7.04 -27.16 -12.09
N ASP A 415 8.01 -27.96 -11.65
CA ASP A 415 7.80 -29.01 -10.65
C ASP A 415 7.39 -28.39 -9.29
N GLU A 416 8.07 -27.33 -8.83
CA GLU A 416 7.72 -26.61 -7.61
C GLU A 416 6.37 -25.87 -7.76
N ALA A 417 6.09 -25.28 -8.90
CA ALA A 417 4.82 -24.59 -9.17
C ALA A 417 3.62 -25.57 -9.07
N HIS A 418 3.74 -26.77 -9.62
CA HIS A 418 2.71 -27.80 -9.47
C HIS A 418 2.57 -28.30 -8.03
N LYS A 419 3.69 -28.55 -7.36
CA LYS A 419 3.72 -29.03 -5.97
C LYS A 419 3.06 -28.03 -5.00
N HIS A 420 3.22 -26.75 -5.23
CA HIS A 420 2.74 -25.67 -4.35
C HIS A 420 1.44 -25.01 -4.82
N GLY A 421 0.77 -25.53 -5.84
CA GLY A 421 -0.55 -25.06 -6.28
C GLY A 421 -0.52 -23.67 -6.96
N VAL A 422 0.60 -23.31 -7.59
CA VAL A 422 0.75 -22.05 -8.34
C VAL A 422 -0.08 -22.07 -9.62
N MET A 423 -0.29 -23.27 -10.18
CA MET A 423 -1.02 -23.45 -11.44
C MET A 423 -2.54 -23.36 -11.29
N PRO A 424 -3.28 -22.83 -12.29
CA PRO A 424 -2.77 -22.22 -13.52
C PRO A 424 -2.19 -20.82 -13.27
N LEU A 425 -1.21 -20.42 -14.10
CA LEU A 425 -0.72 -19.04 -14.09
C LEU A 425 -1.82 -18.08 -14.54
N ASP A 426 -1.86 -16.90 -13.94
CA ASP A 426 -2.86 -15.89 -14.24
C ASP A 426 -2.24 -14.48 -14.21
N ASP A 427 -2.18 -13.85 -15.39
CA ASP A 427 -1.65 -12.50 -15.57
C ASP A 427 -2.72 -11.41 -15.56
N ARG A 428 -4.00 -11.77 -15.31
CA ARG A 428 -5.15 -10.87 -15.38
C ARG A 428 -5.27 -9.97 -14.13
N MET A 429 -4.19 -9.33 -13.69
CA MET A 429 -4.17 -8.59 -12.41
C MET A 429 -5.45 -7.76 -12.13
N ILE A 430 -5.86 -6.90 -13.05
CA ILE A 430 -7.07 -6.07 -12.88
C ILE A 430 -8.36 -6.87 -13.07
N GLU A 431 -8.37 -7.87 -13.94
CA GLU A 431 -9.53 -8.74 -14.13
C GLU A 431 -9.74 -9.69 -12.94
N LEU A 432 -8.68 -10.13 -12.27
CA LEU A 432 -8.78 -10.92 -11.05
C LEU A 432 -9.44 -10.11 -9.93
N PHE A 433 -9.04 -8.88 -9.75
CA PHE A 433 -9.75 -7.94 -8.89
C PHE A 433 -11.19 -7.71 -9.40
N GLY A 434 -11.38 -7.52 -10.71
CA GLY A 434 -12.68 -7.27 -11.32
C GLY A 434 -13.60 -8.49 -11.43
N SER A 435 -13.11 -9.73 -11.58
CA SER A 435 -13.94 -10.94 -11.68
C SER A 435 -14.41 -11.40 -10.30
N ARG A 436 -13.57 -11.32 -9.27
CA ARG A 436 -14.01 -11.46 -7.89
C ARG A 436 -15.08 -10.43 -7.54
N PHE A 437 -14.92 -9.19 -7.99
CA PHE A 437 -15.91 -8.15 -7.87
C PHE A 437 -17.19 -8.42 -8.67
N ARG A 438 -17.18 -9.21 -9.75
CA ARG A 438 -18.38 -9.52 -10.53
C ARG A 438 -19.19 -10.71 -10.00
N GLU A 439 -18.54 -11.75 -9.50
CA GLU A 439 -19.20 -13.02 -9.16
C GLU A 439 -19.57 -13.15 -7.68
N GLN A 440 -18.81 -12.52 -6.79
CA GLN A 440 -19.01 -12.62 -5.34
C GLN A 440 -19.23 -11.27 -4.66
N SER A 441 -19.03 -10.16 -5.38
CA SER A 441 -19.11 -8.82 -4.82
C SER A 441 -20.55 -8.35 -4.69
N PRO A 442 -20.86 -7.63 -3.61
CA PRO A 442 -22.07 -6.81 -3.52
C PRO A 442 -22.13 -5.71 -4.61
N HIS A 443 -21.11 -5.52 -5.45
CA HIS A 443 -20.99 -4.47 -6.47
C HIS A 443 -21.48 -4.89 -7.86
N LEU A 444 -22.68 -5.46 -7.93
CA LEU A 444 -23.31 -5.82 -9.20
C LEU A 444 -23.53 -4.57 -10.09
N PRO A 445 -23.47 -4.70 -11.44
CA PRO A 445 -23.97 -3.67 -12.35
C PRO A 445 -25.41 -3.30 -11.95
N ASP A 446 -25.74 -2.02 -11.99
CA ASP A 446 -27.07 -1.47 -11.62
C ASP A 446 -27.47 -1.66 -10.16
N LYS A 447 -26.52 -1.98 -9.28
CA LYS A 447 -26.82 -2.10 -7.86
C LYS A 447 -27.22 -0.77 -7.27
N LYS A 448 -28.22 -0.87 -6.38
CA LYS A 448 -28.67 0.18 -5.50
C LYS A 448 -28.11 -0.03 -4.10
N TYR A 449 -27.44 0.98 -3.57
CA TYR A 449 -27.00 1.02 -2.18
C TYR A 449 -27.93 1.96 -1.42
N VAL A 450 -28.38 1.54 -0.25
CA VAL A 450 -29.27 2.34 0.60
C VAL A 450 -28.66 2.42 1.98
N TYR A 451 -28.34 3.64 2.40
CA TYR A 451 -27.70 3.94 3.67
C TYR A 451 -28.66 4.69 4.58
N ARG A 452 -28.66 4.34 5.87
CA ARG A 452 -29.49 4.99 6.90
C ARG A 452 -28.63 5.33 8.10
N PRO A 453 -28.21 6.59 8.27
CA PRO A 453 -27.41 6.97 9.41
C PRO A 453 -28.19 6.86 10.74
N PRO A 454 -27.51 6.73 11.92
CA PRO A 454 -26.05 6.76 12.04
C PRO A 454 -25.38 5.44 11.64
N MET A 455 -24.21 5.56 11.01
CA MET A 455 -23.40 4.41 10.62
C MET A 455 -21.90 4.78 10.62
N SER A 456 -21.05 3.78 10.75
CA SER A 456 -19.60 3.93 10.68
C SER A 456 -19.15 4.31 9.27
N PRO A 457 -17.96 4.92 9.11
CA PRO A 457 -17.31 5.05 7.82
C PRO A 457 -17.23 3.70 7.11
N ILE A 458 -17.27 3.73 5.79
CA ILE A 458 -17.22 2.54 4.93
C ILE A 458 -15.88 2.56 4.21
N PRO A 459 -14.96 1.60 4.47
CA PRO A 459 -13.68 1.53 3.78
C PRO A 459 -13.83 1.56 2.25
N ALA A 460 -12.83 2.12 1.57
CA ALA A 460 -12.88 2.34 0.12
C ALA A 460 -13.25 1.07 -0.68
N GLN A 461 -12.73 -0.08 -0.24
CA GLN A 461 -12.95 -1.36 -0.89
C GLN A 461 -14.36 -1.94 -0.67
N ALA A 462 -15.05 -1.52 0.40
CA ALA A 462 -16.41 -1.94 0.73
C ALA A 462 -17.48 -0.91 0.32
N ALA A 463 -17.07 0.32 0.01
CA ALA A 463 -17.96 1.41 -0.40
C ALA A 463 -18.60 1.16 -1.77
N ALA A 464 -19.62 1.95 -2.11
CA ALA A 464 -20.24 1.90 -3.43
C ALA A 464 -19.20 2.13 -4.53
N SER A 465 -19.09 1.20 -5.49
CA SER A 465 -18.11 1.23 -6.58
C SER A 465 -18.48 2.28 -7.63
N ILE A 466 -18.38 3.56 -7.28
CA ILE A 466 -18.77 4.71 -8.12
C ILE A 466 -17.66 5.18 -9.07
N GLY A 467 -16.41 4.82 -8.81
CA GLY A 467 -15.27 5.21 -9.63
C GLY A 467 -15.38 4.75 -11.08
N GLY A 468 -15.11 5.66 -12.02
CA GLY A 468 -15.07 5.39 -13.45
C GLY A 468 -16.41 5.00 -14.08
N ARG A 469 -17.54 5.30 -13.46
CA ARG A 469 -18.87 4.98 -13.98
C ARG A 469 -19.90 6.06 -13.66
N SER A 470 -20.99 6.09 -14.41
CA SER A 470 -22.14 6.94 -14.11
C SER A 470 -22.92 6.41 -12.92
N PHE A 471 -23.43 7.29 -12.07
CA PHE A 471 -24.23 6.96 -10.88
C PHE A 471 -25.06 8.15 -10.45
N ASP A 472 -26.03 7.90 -9.58
CA ASP A 472 -26.87 8.91 -8.94
C ASP A 472 -26.66 8.83 -7.42
N ILE A 473 -26.63 9.97 -6.75
CA ILE A 473 -26.73 10.10 -5.29
C ILE A 473 -28.05 10.78 -4.97
N THR A 474 -28.86 10.21 -4.08
CA THR A 474 -30.13 10.79 -3.65
C THR A 474 -30.22 10.78 -2.13
N GLY A 475 -30.33 11.94 -1.51
CA GLY A 475 -30.55 12.13 -0.08
C GLY A 475 -32.00 12.54 0.21
N LYS A 476 -32.66 11.84 1.14
CA LYS A 476 -33.96 12.26 1.69
C LYS A 476 -33.74 12.93 3.03
N VAL A 477 -34.11 14.18 3.14
CA VAL A 477 -33.87 14.99 4.33
C VAL A 477 -35.16 15.67 4.81
N SER A 478 -35.29 15.82 6.12
CA SER A 478 -36.25 16.75 6.73
C SER A 478 -35.53 18.07 6.98
N PHE A 479 -35.63 19.02 6.04
CA PHE A 479 -34.82 20.22 6.03
C PHE A 479 -35.52 21.43 6.71
N LYS A 480 -34.72 22.20 7.43
CA LYS A 480 -35.09 23.53 7.93
C LYS A 480 -34.00 24.54 7.55
N SER A 481 -34.40 25.75 7.14
CA SER A 481 -33.44 26.81 6.81
C SER A 481 -32.41 27.01 7.92
N GLY A 482 -31.14 27.11 7.55
CA GLY A 482 -29.99 27.19 8.44
C GLY A 482 -29.33 25.84 8.75
N GLU A 483 -29.95 24.72 8.41
CA GLU A 483 -29.30 23.41 8.50
C GLU A 483 -28.20 23.30 7.44
N ARG A 484 -27.09 22.63 7.81
CA ARG A 484 -25.91 22.50 6.97
C ARG A 484 -25.12 21.23 7.33
N GLY A 485 -24.24 20.83 6.44
CA GLY A 485 -23.33 19.70 6.67
C GLY A 485 -23.34 18.69 5.54
N VAL A 486 -22.45 17.72 5.64
CA VAL A 486 -22.24 16.69 4.64
C VAL A 486 -23.32 15.62 4.71
N LEU A 487 -23.89 15.28 3.57
CA LEU A 487 -24.83 14.17 3.40
C LEU A 487 -24.08 12.89 2.98
N PHE A 488 -23.06 13.05 2.12
CA PHE A 488 -22.17 11.99 1.66
C PHE A 488 -20.79 12.56 1.35
N ALA A 489 -19.74 11.91 1.81
CA ALA A 489 -18.38 12.16 1.37
C ALA A 489 -17.69 10.84 1.00
N TYR A 490 -16.74 10.90 0.08
CA TYR A 490 -15.88 9.79 -0.29
C TYR A 490 -14.51 10.35 -0.64
N GLY A 491 -13.49 9.97 0.10
CA GLY A 491 -12.12 10.42 -0.09
C GLY A 491 -11.65 11.42 0.95
N THR A 492 -10.70 12.26 0.56
CA THR A 492 -9.99 13.21 1.41
C THR A 492 -9.78 14.54 0.68
N GLU A 493 -9.12 15.49 1.33
CA GLU A 493 -8.66 16.74 0.69
C GLU A 493 -7.79 16.52 -0.56
N ASN A 494 -7.08 15.38 -0.65
CA ASN A 494 -6.22 15.04 -1.77
C ASN A 494 -6.99 14.58 -3.02
N SER A 495 -8.13 13.92 -2.84
CA SER A 495 -9.08 13.57 -3.91
C SER A 495 -10.37 13.02 -3.33
N GLY A 496 -11.51 13.40 -3.89
CA GLY A 496 -12.78 12.95 -3.32
C GLY A 496 -14.02 13.53 -3.99
N ILE A 497 -15.16 13.16 -3.42
CA ILE A 497 -16.48 13.70 -3.78
C ILE A 497 -17.20 14.03 -2.49
N SER A 498 -17.70 15.27 -2.35
CA SER A 498 -18.54 15.68 -1.24
C SER A 498 -19.89 16.21 -1.73
N PHE A 499 -20.97 15.68 -1.17
CA PHE A 499 -22.36 16.06 -1.40
C PHE A 499 -22.91 16.61 -0.09
N PHE A 500 -23.15 17.92 -0.03
CA PHE A 500 -23.41 18.61 1.22
C PHE A 500 -24.38 19.79 1.09
N VAL A 501 -24.83 20.31 2.21
CA VAL A 501 -25.69 21.49 2.30
C VAL A 501 -24.92 22.64 2.95
N LEU A 502 -24.91 23.78 2.31
CA LEU A 502 -24.31 25.02 2.83
C LEU A 502 -25.14 26.25 2.40
N ASN A 503 -25.40 27.18 3.31
CA ASN A 503 -26.17 28.41 3.04
C ASN A 503 -27.56 28.16 2.41
N ASP A 504 -28.28 27.13 2.92
CA ASP A 504 -29.57 26.67 2.39
C ASP A 504 -29.54 26.17 0.92
N ARG A 505 -28.37 25.80 0.41
CA ARG A 505 -28.19 25.31 -0.95
C ARG A 505 -27.56 23.93 -0.96
N LEU A 506 -27.90 23.16 -1.98
CA LEU A 506 -27.25 21.90 -2.26
C LEU A 506 -25.94 22.14 -2.99
N MET A 507 -24.88 21.48 -2.54
CA MET A 507 -23.53 21.61 -3.06
C MET A 507 -22.94 20.25 -3.43
N ILE A 508 -22.15 20.22 -4.48
CA ILE A 508 -21.19 19.17 -4.77
C ILE A 508 -19.80 19.80 -4.90
N ASP A 509 -18.83 19.18 -4.28
CA ASP A 509 -17.43 19.37 -4.62
C ASP A 509 -16.86 18.05 -5.16
N TYR A 510 -16.41 18.08 -6.40
CA TYR A 510 -15.72 16.99 -7.07
C TYR A 510 -14.24 17.36 -7.15
N ASN A 511 -13.47 16.88 -6.18
CA ASN A 511 -12.04 17.13 -6.06
C ASN A 511 -11.25 16.06 -6.83
N ALA A 512 -10.75 16.42 -8.02
CA ALA A 512 -9.93 15.55 -8.85
C ALA A 512 -8.44 15.89 -8.69
N PHE A 513 -7.83 15.48 -7.56
CA PHE A 513 -6.41 15.72 -7.25
C PHE A 513 -6.06 17.20 -7.14
N ASP A 514 -6.79 17.93 -6.26
CA ASP A 514 -6.77 19.38 -6.02
C ASP A 514 -7.36 20.22 -7.16
N ASP A 515 -7.91 19.60 -8.21
CA ASP A 515 -8.70 20.31 -9.23
C ASP A 515 -10.19 20.20 -8.87
N HIS A 516 -10.70 21.22 -8.20
CA HIS A 516 -12.04 21.25 -7.65
C HIS A 516 -13.07 21.70 -8.69
N SER A 517 -14.07 20.85 -8.94
CA SER A 517 -15.26 21.19 -9.73
C SER A 517 -16.44 21.35 -8.77
N ILE A 518 -16.72 22.60 -8.37
CA ILE A 518 -17.75 22.93 -7.38
C ILE A 518 -19.02 23.42 -8.07
N ILE A 519 -20.17 22.83 -7.71
CA ILE A 519 -21.50 23.28 -8.14
C ILE A 519 -22.40 23.57 -6.95
N GLU A 520 -23.14 24.67 -7.03
CA GLU A 520 -24.16 25.12 -6.09
C GLU A 520 -25.53 25.10 -6.76
N SER A 521 -26.57 24.66 -6.07
CA SER A 521 -27.94 24.70 -6.60
C SER A 521 -28.42 26.12 -6.86
N GLU A 522 -29.12 26.34 -7.99
CA GLU A 522 -29.67 27.65 -8.35
C GLU A 522 -30.76 28.14 -7.35
N ALA A 523 -31.57 27.22 -6.85
CA ALA A 523 -32.59 27.48 -5.86
C ALA A 523 -32.13 27.08 -4.45
N THR A 524 -32.71 27.74 -3.44
CA THR A 524 -32.58 27.33 -2.04
C THR A 524 -33.46 26.10 -1.76
N ILE A 525 -33.01 25.26 -0.83
CA ILE A 525 -33.72 24.07 -0.38
C ILE A 525 -34.97 24.50 0.39
N PRO A 526 -36.17 24.05 0.02
CA PRO A 526 -37.40 24.39 0.73
C PRO A 526 -37.49 23.67 2.09
N ASN A 527 -38.16 24.29 3.08
CA ASN A 527 -38.42 23.64 4.36
C ASN A 527 -39.35 22.42 4.21
N GLY A 528 -39.13 21.39 4.99
CA GLY A 528 -39.95 20.15 5.03
C GLY A 528 -39.20 18.92 4.52
N GLU A 529 -39.96 17.94 4.11
CA GLU A 529 -39.43 16.72 3.48
C GLU A 529 -38.94 17.04 2.07
N VAL A 530 -37.67 16.84 1.79
CA VAL A 530 -37.03 17.21 0.53
C VAL A 530 -36.16 16.07 0.02
N GLU A 531 -36.25 15.82 -1.29
CA GLU A 531 -35.34 14.94 -2.01
C GLU A 531 -34.25 15.81 -2.67
N LEU A 532 -33.00 15.56 -2.29
CA LEU A 532 -31.81 16.19 -2.84
C LEU A 532 -31.06 15.15 -3.69
N LYS A 533 -30.80 15.44 -4.98
CA LYS A 533 -30.19 14.47 -5.89
C LYS A 533 -29.05 15.10 -6.69
N ALA A 534 -28.02 14.29 -6.97
CA ALA A 534 -26.96 14.61 -7.93
C ALA A 534 -26.80 13.45 -8.91
N GLU A 535 -26.81 13.76 -10.20
CA GLU A 535 -26.55 12.80 -11.28
C GLU A 535 -25.17 12.98 -11.85
N PHE A 536 -24.35 11.91 -11.77
CA PHE A 536 -23.00 11.88 -12.33
C PHE A 536 -23.02 11.10 -13.64
N ARG A 537 -22.62 11.73 -14.73
CA ARG A 537 -22.60 11.11 -16.06
C ARG A 537 -21.21 11.17 -16.66
N ARG A 538 -20.62 10.01 -16.86
CA ARG A 538 -19.29 9.89 -17.47
C ARG A 538 -19.38 9.96 -18.98
N LEU A 539 -18.53 10.80 -19.59
CA LEU A 539 -18.41 11.03 -21.03
C LEU A 539 -16.94 10.78 -21.48
N GLY A 540 -16.53 9.50 -21.47
CA GLY A 540 -15.14 9.14 -21.73
C GLY A 540 -14.19 9.52 -20.59
N LYS A 541 -13.29 10.49 -20.81
CA LYS A 541 -12.39 11.02 -19.75
C LYS A 541 -13.05 12.09 -18.89
N ASN A 542 -14.06 12.77 -19.41
CA ASN A 542 -14.77 13.87 -18.79
C ASN A 542 -16.12 13.38 -18.26
N GLY A 543 -16.88 14.26 -17.65
CA GLY A 543 -18.24 13.98 -17.22
C GLY A 543 -19.06 15.23 -16.96
N THR A 544 -20.30 15.04 -16.52
CA THR A 544 -21.19 16.11 -16.05
C THR A 544 -21.78 15.73 -14.72
N ILE A 545 -22.06 16.75 -13.90
CA ILE A 545 -22.83 16.62 -12.65
C ILE A 545 -24.02 17.55 -12.77
N GLU A 546 -25.24 17.02 -12.54
CA GLU A 546 -26.48 17.79 -12.51
C GLU A 546 -27.15 17.63 -11.16
N LEU A 547 -27.56 18.76 -10.57
CA LEU A 547 -28.25 18.82 -9.29
C LEU A 547 -29.76 18.87 -9.46
N PHE A 548 -30.48 18.26 -8.51
CA PHE A 548 -31.95 18.28 -8.46
C PHE A 548 -32.43 18.54 -7.02
N ILE A 549 -33.51 19.32 -6.89
CA ILE A 549 -34.26 19.51 -5.65
C ILE A 549 -35.70 19.10 -5.94
N ASN A 550 -36.22 18.08 -5.25
CA ASN A 550 -37.56 17.52 -5.49
C ASN A 550 -37.81 17.16 -6.98
N GLN A 551 -36.82 16.55 -7.63
CA GLN A 551 -36.80 16.14 -9.04
C GLN A 551 -36.74 17.30 -10.06
N GLU A 552 -36.71 18.55 -9.63
CA GLU A 552 -36.53 19.71 -10.50
C GLU A 552 -35.04 20.00 -10.69
N PRO A 553 -34.57 20.16 -11.96
CA PRO A 553 -33.16 20.50 -12.24
C PRO A 553 -32.74 21.81 -11.55
N ASN A 554 -31.54 21.83 -11.00
CA ASN A 554 -31.03 22.94 -10.18
C ASN A 554 -29.55 23.26 -10.41
N GLY A 555 -29.08 23.09 -11.63
CA GLY A 555 -27.74 23.44 -12.06
C GLY A 555 -26.95 22.24 -12.61
N THR A 556 -26.01 22.54 -13.50
CA THR A 556 -25.16 21.55 -14.16
C THR A 556 -23.73 22.08 -14.28
N ILE A 557 -22.72 21.21 -14.08
CA ILE A 557 -21.30 21.51 -14.31
C ILE A 557 -20.64 20.41 -15.13
N GLU A 558 -19.66 20.79 -15.95
CA GLU A 558 -18.75 19.85 -16.61
C GLU A 558 -17.58 19.50 -15.69
N VAL A 559 -17.21 18.23 -15.65
CA VAL A 559 -16.07 17.69 -14.91
C VAL A 559 -14.98 17.34 -15.93
N PRO A 560 -13.84 18.04 -15.93
CA PRO A 560 -12.80 17.88 -16.96
C PRO A 560 -12.05 16.54 -16.83
N LEU A 561 -12.05 15.96 -15.63
CA LEU A 561 -11.44 14.67 -15.34
C LEU A 561 -12.39 13.80 -14.50
N TYR A 562 -12.82 12.67 -15.07
CA TYR A 562 -13.67 11.73 -14.33
C TYR A 562 -12.85 10.61 -13.71
N MET A 563 -12.69 10.64 -12.37
CA MET A 563 -11.85 9.72 -11.60
C MET A 563 -12.37 8.27 -11.66
N ARG A 564 -11.43 7.31 -11.80
CA ARG A 564 -11.68 5.86 -11.74
C ARG A 564 -11.42 5.29 -10.36
N MET A 565 -10.29 5.65 -9.79
CA MET A 565 -9.94 5.45 -8.39
C MET A 565 -10.07 6.81 -7.71
N ILE A 566 -10.91 6.92 -6.71
CA ILE A 566 -11.22 8.19 -6.06
C ILE A 566 -10.21 8.45 -4.95
N SER A 567 -10.09 7.52 -4.01
CA SER A 567 -9.20 7.64 -2.85
C SER A 567 -8.97 6.26 -2.23
N SER A 568 -7.92 6.12 -1.45
CA SER A 568 -7.70 5.00 -0.52
C SER A 568 -8.56 5.12 0.74
N VAL A 569 -9.03 6.31 1.09
CA VAL A 569 -9.98 6.55 2.17
C VAL A 569 -11.41 6.40 1.65
N GLY A 570 -12.25 5.74 2.42
CA GLY A 570 -13.58 5.33 1.99
C GLY A 570 -14.67 6.40 2.07
N ALA A 571 -15.92 5.94 2.22
CA ALA A 571 -17.09 6.79 2.22
C ALA A 571 -17.66 7.00 3.63
N SER A 572 -18.32 8.13 3.83
CA SER A 572 -19.07 8.45 5.05
C SER A 572 -20.43 9.07 4.73
N ILE A 573 -21.40 8.83 5.61
CA ILE A 573 -22.80 9.21 5.42
C ILE A 573 -23.22 10.11 6.56
N GLY A 574 -23.60 11.36 6.23
CA GLY A 574 -24.01 12.37 7.20
C GLY A 574 -22.85 13.15 7.83
N PHE A 575 -21.64 12.90 7.44
CA PHE A 575 -20.42 13.62 7.84
C PHE A 575 -19.28 13.31 6.85
N ASP A 576 -18.17 14.04 6.96
CA ASP A 576 -16.94 13.76 6.21
C ASP A 576 -15.90 13.11 7.16
N HIS A 577 -15.35 11.96 6.78
CA HIS A 577 -14.42 11.21 7.60
C HIS A 577 -12.97 11.49 7.17
N GLY A 578 -12.08 11.70 8.12
CA GLY A 578 -10.69 12.05 7.86
C GLY A 578 -10.50 13.53 7.55
N SER A 579 -9.68 13.87 6.55
CA SER A 579 -9.54 15.26 6.09
C SER A 579 -10.70 15.66 5.18
N PRO A 580 -11.15 16.93 5.25
CA PRO A 580 -12.32 17.38 4.50
C PRO A 580 -12.06 17.37 2.99
N VAL A 581 -12.94 16.71 2.23
CA VAL A 581 -12.87 16.67 0.76
C VAL A 581 -12.96 18.05 0.12
N SER A 582 -13.70 18.98 0.74
CA SER A 582 -13.95 20.31 0.21
C SER A 582 -13.33 21.42 1.06
N GLU A 583 -12.74 22.41 0.41
CA GLU A 583 -12.24 23.64 1.06
C GLU A 583 -13.35 24.56 1.62
N LEU A 584 -14.62 24.30 1.29
CA LEU A 584 -15.75 25.12 1.71
C LEU A 584 -16.20 24.85 3.16
N TYR A 585 -15.68 23.83 3.80
CA TYR A 585 -15.97 23.52 5.20
C TYR A 585 -14.69 23.02 5.91
N LYS A 586 -14.78 22.83 7.20
CA LYS A 586 -13.69 22.32 8.05
C LYS A 586 -14.15 21.11 8.84
N ASP A 587 -13.19 20.29 9.23
CA ASP A 587 -13.42 19.08 10.02
C ASP A 587 -14.45 18.15 9.35
N SER A 588 -15.07 17.30 10.10
CA SER A 588 -16.06 16.33 9.62
C SER A 588 -17.39 16.91 9.16
N PHE A 589 -17.64 18.19 9.42
CA PHE A 589 -18.83 18.96 9.04
C PHE A 589 -20.14 18.14 9.03
N PRO A 590 -20.55 17.55 10.18
CA PRO A 590 -21.70 16.67 10.24
C PRO A 590 -22.99 17.43 9.88
N TYR A 591 -23.91 16.74 9.19
CA TYR A 591 -25.21 17.32 8.85
C TYR A 591 -26.03 17.61 10.10
N SER A 592 -26.38 18.87 10.29
CA SER A 592 -27.08 19.36 11.49
C SER A 592 -28.58 19.06 11.49
N GLY A 593 -29.16 18.67 10.34
CA GLY A 593 -30.53 18.28 10.19
C GLY A 593 -30.72 16.75 10.28
N LYS A 594 -31.85 16.24 9.78
CA LYS A 594 -32.13 14.81 9.74
C LYS A 594 -31.97 14.26 8.31
N LEU A 595 -30.95 13.45 8.09
CA LEU A 595 -30.81 12.62 6.89
C LEU A 595 -31.52 11.28 7.16
N GLU A 596 -32.63 11.04 6.47
CA GLU A 596 -33.43 9.82 6.67
C GLU A 596 -32.85 8.65 5.91
N GLU A 597 -32.43 8.89 4.66
CA GLU A 597 -31.92 7.88 3.75
C GLU A 597 -31.00 8.53 2.72
N LEU A 598 -29.89 7.86 2.41
CA LEU A 598 -29.05 8.18 1.28
C LEU A 598 -28.99 6.97 0.35
N GLU A 599 -29.29 7.20 -0.91
CA GLU A 599 -29.28 6.19 -1.95
C GLU A 599 -28.20 6.48 -2.98
N ILE A 600 -27.42 5.44 -3.36
CA ILE A 600 -26.52 5.49 -4.52
C ILE A 600 -27.01 4.45 -5.52
N GLN A 601 -27.42 4.91 -6.70
CA GLN A 601 -27.84 4.06 -7.81
C GLN A 601 -26.73 4.02 -8.87
N LEU A 602 -26.14 2.85 -9.08
CA LEU A 602 -25.17 2.66 -10.15
C LEU A 602 -25.88 2.56 -11.50
N VAL A 603 -25.36 3.24 -12.52
CA VAL A 603 -25.84 3.15 -13.90
C VAL A 603 -24.99 2.11 -14.65
N ALA A 604 -25.63 1.31 -15.52
CA ALA A 604 -24.96 0.28 -16.31
C ALA A 604 -23.76 0.85 -17.10
N ARG A 605 -22.63 0.12 -17.10
CA ARG A 605 -21.44 0.53 -17.87
C ARG A 605 -21.68 0.35 -19.35
N ASP A 606 -21.24 1.31 -20.16
CA ASP A 606 -21.12 1.11 -21.61
C ASP A 606 -20.04 0.03 -21.89
N PRO A 607 -20.32 -0.99 -22.71
CA PRO A 607 -19.33 -2.02 -23.07
C PRO A 607 -18.03 -1.46 -23.66
N ARG A 608 -18.07 -0.27 -24.27
CA ARG A 608 -16.89 0.43 -24.80
C ARG A 608 -15.96 0.90 -23.68
N ASP A 609 -16.50 1.29 -22.53
CA ASP A 609 -15.72 1.72 -21.38
C ASP A 609 -14.89 0.58 -20.77
N LEU A 610 -15.40 -0.66 -20.81
CA LEU A 610 -14.69 -1.84 -20.31
C LEU A 610 -13.43 -2.14 -21.13
N LYS A 611 -13.51 -2.04 -22.48
CA LYS A 611 -12.36 -2.25 -23.38
C LYS A 611 -11.29 -1.15 -23.18
N GLU A 612 -11.71 0.08 -23.00
CA GLU A 612 -10.79 1.20 -22.77
C GLU A 612 -10.07 1.10 -21.41
N VAL A 613 -10.77 0.63 -20.37
CA VAL A 613 -10.18 0.31 -19.05
C VAL A 613 -9.16 -0.81 -19.15
N GLN A 614 -9.47 -1.89 -19.87
CA GLN A 614 -8.56 -3.00 -20.11
C GLN A 614 -7.30 -2.54 -20.86
N GLN A 615 -7.48 -1.84 -21.98
CA GLN A 615 -6.36 -1.40 -22.83
C GLN A 615 -5.40 -0.41 -22.14
N ARG A 616 -5.89 0.38 -21.18
CA ARG A 616 -5.04 1.32 -20.41
C ARG A 616 -4.38 0.68 -19.21
N ALA A 617 -5.02 -0.28 -18.59
CA ALA A 617 -4.38 -1.12 -17.59
C ALA A 617 -3.21 -1.92 -18.19
N GLU A 618 -3.36 -2.37 -19.44
CA GLU A 618 -2.30 -2.99 -20.23
C GLU A 618 -1.16 -2.01 -20.55
N ASN A 619 -1.49 -0.77 -20.95
CA ASN A 619 -0.49 0.26 -21.25
C ASN A 619 0.23 0.81 -20.01
N ALA A 620 -0.38 0.79 -18.83
CA ALA A 620 0.26 1.24 -17.59
C ALA A 620 1.26 0.20 -17.02
N LYS A 621 1.26 -1.03 -17.55
CA LYS A 621 2.21 -2.08 -17.21
C LYS A 621 3.45 -2.11 -18.12
N GLN A 622 3.42 -1.40 -19.26
CA GLN A 622 4.56 -1.23 -20.14
C GLN A 622 5.46 -0.07 -19.69
#